data_f5efc4cc290c97c52e66dc94a80eb968
#
_entry.id   f5efc4cc290c97c52e66dc94a80eb968
#
_cell.length_a   1.000
_cell.length_b   1.000
_cell.length_c   1.000
_cell.angle_alpha   90.00
_cell.angle_beta   90.00
_cell.angle_gamma   90.00
#
_symmetry.space_group_name_H-M   'P 1'
#
loop_
_entity.id
_entity.type
_entity.pdbx_description
1 polymer ?
#
loop_
_entity_poly.entity_id
_entity_poly.type
_entity_poly.pdbx_seq_one_letter_code
_entity_poly.pdbx_strand_id
1 'polypeptide(L)'
;MGTDVKQTIAVAATAQLQKYVAASATNITKARIKAVSAQASAADASVKIYDTVGAATAKLLVCELKFGTGDGEWTHFYVPGDGIYCGTGMYAVLSNCDFLTVTGTFT
;
A
#
# COMPACT_ATOMS: atom_id res chain seq x y z
N MET A 1 -10.89 -18.54 -6.82
CA MET A 1 -11.44 -17.59 -6.01
C MET A 1 -10.48 -16.61 -5.46
N GLY A 2 -9.85 -16.64 -4.51
CA GLY A 2 -8.85 -15.72 -4.06
C GLY A 2 -9.28 -14.26 -3.98
N THR A 3 -10.56 -14.02 -3.93
CA THR A 3 -11.07 -12.64 -3.95
C THR A 3 -11.48 -12.14 -2.58
N ASP A 4 -11.43 -12.97 -1.57
CA ASP A 4 -11.82 -12.55 -0.24
C ASP A 4 -10.79 -11.58 0.34
N VAL A 5 -11.29 -10.46 0.84
CA VAL A 5 -10.46 -9.50 1.54
C VAL A 5 -10.28 -10.01 2.97
N LYS A 6 -9.04 -10.16 3.40
CA LYS A 6 -8.77 -10.67 4.74
C LYS A 6 -8.19 -9.65 5.69
N GLN A 7 -7.56 -8.62 5.18
CA GLN A 7 -6.93 -7.61 6.04
C GLN A 7 -6.94 -6.25 5.40
N THR A 8 -6.92 -5.25 6.26
CA THR A 8 -6.73 -3.86 5.88
C THR A 8 -5.61 -3.31 6.75
N ILE A 9 -4.62 -2.70 6.12
CA ILE A 9 -3.47 -2.16 6.81
C ILE A 9 -3.37 -0.69 6.50
N ALA A 10 -3.19 0.14 7.53
CA ALA A 10 -3.09 1.58 7.38
C ALA A 10 -1.76 2.08 7.93
N VAL A 11 -1.14 3.01 7.21
CA VAL A 11 0.08 3.67 7.65
C VAL A 11 -0.03 5.16 7.35
N ALA A 12 0.68 5.97 8.13
CA ALA A 12 0.69 7.42 7.97
C ALA A 12 2.02 7.95 7.46
N ALA A 13 3.00 7.09 7.21
CA ALA A 13 4.33 7.48 6.75
C ALA A 13 4.93 6.35 5.93
N THR A 14 6.02 6.66 5.21
CA THR A 14 6.78 5.65 4.49
C THR A 14 7.16 4.51 5.43
N ALA A 15 6.83 3.29 5.04
CA ALA A 15 7.03 2.14 5.92
C ALA A 15 7.01 0.83 5.15
N GLN A 16 7.68 -0.17 5.72
CA GLN A 16 7.48 -1.57 5.35
C GLN A 16 6.13 -1.99 5.92
N LEU A 17 5.24 -2.48 5.08
CA LEU A 17 3.92 -2.88 5.56
C LEU A 17 4.03 -4.20 6.30
N GLN A 18 3.34 -4.28 7.43
CA GLN A 18 3.45 -5.39 8.37
C GLN A 18 2.06 -5.86 8.78
N LYS A 19 2.01 -7.11 9.18
CA LYS A 19 0.83 -7.70 9.82
C LYS A 19 1.17 -8.09 11.24
N TYR A 20 0.15 -8.25 12.06
CA TYR A 20 0.33 -8.68 13.44
C TYR A 20 -0.08 -10.14 13.56
N VAL A 21 0.82 -10.94 14.15
CA VAL A 21 0.57 -12.35 14.47
C VAL A 21 0.90 -12.51 15.94
N ALA A 22 -0.10 -12.88 16.75
CA ALA A 22 0.08 -13.05 18.20
C ALA A 22 0.74 -11.84 18.84
N ALA A 23 0.30 -10.63 18.50
CA ALA A 23 0.78 -9.36 19.01
C ALA A 23 2.21 -8.98 18.56
N SER A 24 2.78 -9.71 17.61
CA SER A 24 4.09 -9.38 17.04
C SER A 24 3.93 -8.85 15.62
N ALA A 25 4.62 -7.75 15.30
CA ALA A 25 4.63 -7.20 13.96
C ALA A 25 5.57 -8.02 13.08
N THR A 26 5.09 -8.41 11.91
CA THR A 26 5.84 -9.23 10.97
C THR A 26 5.70 -8.65 9.57
N ASN A 27 6.79 -8.57 8.84
CA ASN A 27 6.74 -8.09 7.46
C ASN A 27 5.85 -8.99 6.62
N ILE A 28 5.03 -8.35 5.79
CA ILE A 28 4.24 -9.08 4.82
C ILE A 28 5.20 -9.61 3.77
N THR A 29 5.12 -10.90 3.46
CA THR A 29 5.99 -11.53 2.48
C THR A 29 5.30 -11.78 1.15
N LYS A 30 3.99 -11.97 1.17
CA LYS A 30 3.21 -12.14 -0.04
C LYS A 30 1.88 -11.42 0.12
N ALA A 31 1.41 -10.83 -0.95
CA ALA A 31 0.17 -10.08 -0.89
C ALA A 31 -0.54 -10.07 -2.23
N ARG A 32 -1.85 -9.93 -2.16
CA ARG A 32 -2.66 -9.53 -3.31
C ARG A 32 -3.43 -8.30 -2.89
N ILE A 33 -3.11 -7.18 -3.51
CA ILE A 33 -3.70 -5.88 -3.16
C ILE A 33 -5.01 -5.75 -3.90
N LYS A 34 -6.09 -5.54 -3.15
CA LYS A 34 -7.43 -5.41 -3.73
C LYS A 34 -7.90 -3.98 -3.78
N ALA A 35 -7.45 -3.15 -2.85
CA ALA A 35 -7.85 -1.76 -2.83
C ALA A 35 -6.79 -0.92 -2.12
N VAL A 36 -6.65 0.31 -2.57
CA VAL A 36 -5.72 1.27 -1.98
C VAL A 36 -6.47 2.59 -1.84
N SER A 37 -6.39 3.19 -0.65
CA SER A 37 -6.95 4.52 -0.40
C SER A 37 -5.88 5.39 0.22
N ALA A 38 -5.84 6.65 -0.19
CA ALA A 38 -4.85 7.57 0.35
C ALA A 38 -5.40 8.99 0.31
N GLN A 39 -4.89 9.85 1.20
CA GLN A 39 -5.27 11.24 1.25
C GLN A 39 -4.02 12.11 1.23
N ALA A 40 -4.05 13.13 0.39
CA ALA A 40 -2.95 14.08 0.26
C ALA A 40 -2.97 15.10 1.39
N SER A 41 -1.79 15.49 1.86
CA SER A 41 -1.63 16.57 2.83
C SER A 41 -1.10 17.85 2.17
N ALA A 42 -0.65 17.77 0.93
CA ALA A 42 -0.11 18.91 0.19
C ALA A 42 -0.16 18.60 -1.30
N ALA A 43 0.13 19.61 -2.12
CA ALA A 43 0.20 19.43 -3.57
C ALA A 43 1.30 18.45 -3.95
N ASP A 44 1.15 17.84 -5.11
CA ASP A 44 2.13 16.89 -5.66
C ASP A 44 2.35 15.67 -4.76
N ALA A 45 1.32 15.27 -4.04
CA ALA A 45 1.40 14.08 -3.22
C ALA A 45 1.47 12.81 -4.07
N SER A 46 2.10 11.78 -3.52
CA SER A 46 2.15 10.49 -4.21
C SER A 46 2.27 9.35 -3.21
N VAL A 47 1.82 8.19 -3.64
CA VAL A 47 2.00 6.93 -2.92
C VAL A 47 2.57 5.94 -3.91
N LYS A 48 3.63 5.25 -3.51
CA LYS A 48 4.24 4.19 -4.30
C LYS A 48 4.35 2.95 -3.46
N ILE A 49 3.97 1.81 -4.02
CA ILE A 49 4.09 0.53 -3.35
C ILE A 49 5.05 -0.34 -4.15
N TYR A 50 6.04 -0.88 -3.45
CA TYR A 50 7.09 -1.70 -4.06
C TYR A 50 7.02 -3.12 -3.51
N ASP A 51 7.29 -4.08 -4.36
CA ASP A 51 7.37 -5.50 -4.00
C ASP A 51 8.78 -5.80 -3.48
N THR A 52 9.06 -5.33 -2.28
CA THR A 52 10.39 -5.48 -1.70
C THR A 52 10.34 -5.38 -0.18
N VAL A 53 11.45 -5.72 0.46
CA VAL A 53 11.65 -5.52 1.89
C VAL A 53 12.76 -4.50 2.08
N GLY A 54 12.48 -3.47 2.87
CA GLY A 54 13.48 -2.57 3.37
C GLY A 54 13.80 -1.34 2.55
N ALA A 55 13.62 -1.36 1.23
CA ALA A 55 14.03 -0.21 0.42
C ALA A 55 13.24 -0.13 -0.88
N ALA A 56 12.98 1.10 -1.33
CA ALA A 56 12.33 1.33 -2.60
C ALA A 56 13.31 1.08 -3.74
N THR A 57 12.89 0.29 -4.71
CA THR A 57 13.67 0.01 -5.90
C THR A 57 12.76 0.15 -7.12
N ALA A 58 13.11 1.02 -8.04
CA ALA A 58 12.23 1.35 -9.17
C ALA A 58 11.75 0.14 -9.95
N LYS A 59 12.59 -0.88 -10.08
CA LYS A 59 12.22 -2.10 -10.81
C LYS A 59 11.14 -2.91 -10.14
N LEU A 60 10.89 -2.67 -8.86
CA LEU A 60 9.94 -3.44 -8.07
C LEU A 60 8.67 -2.66 -7.77
N LEU A 61 8.49 -1.51 -8.40
CA LEU A 61 7.28 -0.70 -8.24
C LEU A 61 6.09 -1.45 -8.83
N VAL A 62 5.05 -1.63 -8.02
CA VAL A 62 3.84 -2.34 -8.46
C VAL A 62 2.61 -1.45 -8.50
N CYS A 63 2.61 -0.35 -7.77
CA CYS A 63 1.45 0.54 -7.73
C CYS A 63 1.89 1.96 -7.42
N GLU A 64 1.35 2.92 -8.14
CA GLU A 64 1.63 4.33 -7.88
C GLU A 64 0.35 5.13 -8.02
N LEU A 65 0.09 5.98 -7.02
CA LEU A 65 -1.00 6.94 -7.05
C LEU A 65 -0.42 8.34 -6.98
N LYS A 66 -0.90 9.23 -7.83
CA LYS A 66 -0.49 10.63 -7.84
C LYS A 66 -1.69 11.53 -7.64
N PHE A 67 -1.49 12.57 -6.86
CA PHE A 67 -2.51 13.56 -6.58
C PHE A 67 -2.12 14.89 -7.23
N GLY A 68 -3.13 15.69 -7.56
CA GLY A 68 -2.86 16.95 -8.27
C GLY A 68 -2.78 18.16 -7.38
N THR A 69 -3.86 18.49 -6.70
CA THR A 69 -4.05 19.86 -6.29
C THR A 69 -3.88 20.18 -4.83
N GLY A 70 -3.76 19.19 -3.94
CA GLY A 70 -3.36 19.59 -2.63
C GLY A 70 -4.08 18.95 -1.47
N ASP A 71 -4.02 19.67 -0.35
CA ASP A 71 -4.42 19.17 0.95
C ASP A 71 -5.87 18.69 0.95
N GLY A 72 -6.08 17.49 1.49
CA GLY A 72 -7.41 16.93 1.64
C GLY A 72 -7.89 16.11 0.45
N GLU A 73 -7.22 16.20 -0.69
CA GLU A 73 -7.59 15.38 -1.85
C GLU A 73 -7.35 13.92 -1.50
N TRP A 74 -8.33 13.06 -1.79
CA TRP A 74 -8.12 11.65 -1.52
C TRP A 74 -8.62 10.82 -2.68
N THR A 75 -8.14 9.59 -2.77
CA THR A 75 -8.52 8.67 -3.82
C THR A 75 -8.67 7.26 -3.27
N HIS A 76 -9.49 6.51 -3.96
CA HIS A 76 -9.69 5.10 -3.67
C HIS A 76 -9.52 4.34 -4.98
N PHE A 77 -8.65 3.35 -4.95
CA PHE A 77 -8.34 2.54 -6.11
C PHE A 77 -8.69 1.10 -5.82
N TYR A 78 -9.59 0.54 -6.63
CA TYR A 78 -10.03 -0.84 -6.47
C TYR A 78 -9.49 -1.68 -7.61
N VAL A 79 -8.90 -2.82 -7.29
CA VAL A 79 -8.33 -3.73 -8.27
C VAL A 79 -9.23 -4.96 -8.39
N PRO A 80 -9.86 -5.17 -9.54
CA PRO A 80 -10.72 -6.34 -9.72
C PRO A 80 -9.91 -7.62 -9.87
N GLY A 81 -10.60 -8.77 -9.85
CA GLY A 81 -9.96 -10.05 -10.01
C GLY A 81 -9.12 -10.44 -8.82
N ASP A 82 -7.94 -10.95 -9.08
CA ASP A 82 -7.05 -11.44 -8.02
C ASP A 82 -6.17 -10.34 -7.43
N GLY A 83 -6.29 -9.11 -7.89
CA GLY A 83 -5.54 -8.00 -7.34
C GLY A 83 -4.13 -7.88 -7.89
N ILE A 84 -3.35 -6.99 -7.26
CA ILE A 84 -1.94 -6.81 -7.62
C ILE A 84 -1.10 -7.70 -6.71
N TYR A 85 -0.30 -8.55 -7.31
CA TYR A 85 0.51 -9.52 -6.56
C TYR A 85 1.85 -8.93 -6.14
N CYS A 86 2.19 -9.12 -4.87
CA CYS A 86 3.53 -8.85 -4.34
C CYS A 86 4.09 -10.14 -3.79
N GLY A 87 5.25 -10.56 -4.25
CA GLY A 87 5.83 -11.85 -3.92
C GLY A 87 6.93 -11.81 -2.88
N THR A 88 7.45 -10.64 -2.54
CA THR A 88 8.56 -10.50 -1.59
C THR A 88 8.17 -9.67 -0.38
N GLY A 89 7.39 -8.62 -0.57
CA GLY A 89 6.96 -7.76 0.50
C GLY A 89 6.17 -6.60 -0.03
N MET A 90 5.79 -5.70 0.85
CA MET A 90 5.16 -4.44 0.45
C MET A 90 5.84 -3.31 1.18
N TYR A 91 6.56 -2.48 0.45
CA TYR A 91 7.18 -1.29 0.99
C TYR A 91 6.49 -0.07 0.41
N ALA A 92 5.91 0.76 1.26
CA ALA A 92 5.14 1.92 0.83
C ALA A 92 5.94 3.19 1.04
N VAL A 93 6.01 4.03 0.02
CA VAL A 93 6.64 5.34 0.08
C VAL A 93 5.56 6.38 -0.09
N LEU A 94 5.35 7.20 0.94
CA LEU A 94 4.37 8.26 0.95
C LEU A 94 5.08 9.60 0.86
N SER A 95 4.60 10.45 -0.04
CA SER A 95 5.10 11.81 -0.19
C SER A 95 3.92 12.77 -0.11
N ASN A 96 3.93 13.66 0.88
CA ASN A 96 2.86 14.63 1.09
C ASN A 96 1.49 13.98 1.25
N CYS A 97 1.43 12.86 1.98
CA CYS A 97 0.18 12.15 2.23
C CYS A 97 -0.08 12.03 3.72
N ASP A 98 -1.36 12.16 4.10
CA ASP A 98 -1.78 12.00 5.49
C ASP A 98 -1.85 10.54 5.88
N PHE A 99 -2.30 9.68 4.95
CA PHE A 99 -2.42 8.25 5.25
C PHE A 99 -2.48 7.44 3.96
N LEU A 100 -2.23 6.15 4.12
CA LEU A 100 -2.43 5.13 3.11
C LEU A 100 -3.11 3.95 3.76
N THR A 101 -4.15 3.42 3.14
CA THR A 101 -4.81 2.20 3.58
C THR A 101 -4.77 1.20 2.45
N VAL A 102 -4.26 0.02 2.71
CA VAL A 102 -4.16 -1.07 1.74
C VAL A 102 -5.03 -2.22 2.23
N THR A 103 -5.89 -2.69 1.35
CA THR A 103 -6.82 -3.78 1.66
C THR A 103 -6.55 -4.94 0.73
N GLY A 104 -6.48 -6.14 1.27
CA GLY A 104 -6.22 -7.30 0.44
C GLY A 104 -6.02 -8.57 1.23
N THR A 105 -5.31 -9.52 0.61
CA THR A 105 -4.93 -10.79 1.22
C THR A 105 -3.42 -10.75 1.44
N PHE A 106 -3.00 -10.94 2.68
CA PHE A 106 -1.59 -10.82 3.06
C PHE A 106 -1.11 -12.06 3.80
N THR A 107 0.14 -12.42 3.53
CA THR A 107 0.79 -13.55 4.22
C THR A 107 2.08 -13.11 4.89
#